data_54c5fec53c35a5c2da776d26c49a0a60
#
_entry.id   54c5fec53c35a5c2da776d26c49a0a60
#
_cell.length_a   1.000
_cell.length_b   1.000
_cell.length_c   1.000
_cell.angle_alpha   90.00
_cell.angle_beta   90.00
_cell.angle_gamma   90.00
#
_symmetry.space_group_name_H-M   'P 1'
#
loop_
_entity.id
_entity.type
_entity.pdbx_description
1 polymer ?
#
loop_
_entity_poly.entity_id
_entity_poly.type
_entity_poly.pdbx_seq_one_letter_code
_entity_poly.pdbx_strand_id
1 'polypeptide(L)'
;MPKQSIKKVDAASKEPFPCGHVFDLACITHLFQSSVRDDSLYPPRCCHRNIPFTKVRRYVSQALIADFRLKGREKKTMHRVYCSSPSCNRFLGALHQKSSRKVYDCPAPSCSTRTCGKCRTKYEGVGNHNCVIDAATQQVLDIAQASGWARCPGCSHLIEKIAGCNHMICRCGTTFDYACK
;
A
#
# COMPACT_ATOMS: atom_id res chain seq x y z
N MET A 1 16.38 18.89 17.36
CA MET A 1 14.95 18.58 17.13
C MET A 1 14.13 19.49 18.03
N PRO A 2 13.23 20.35 17.53
CA PRO A 2 12.45 21.26 18.35
C PRO A 2 11.43 20.46 19.17
N LYS A 3 11.44 20.69 20.49
CA LYS A 3 10.40 20.23 21.41
C LYS A 3 9.14 21.05 21.10
N GLN A 4 8.17 20.44 20.40
CA GLN A 4 6.87 21.07 20.21
C GLN A 4 6.14 21.08 21.55
N SER A 5 5.85 22.27 22.06
CA SER A 5 5.02 22.52 23.23
C SER A 5 3.63 21.93 23.03
N ILE A 6 3.29 20.95 23.84
CA ILE A 6 1.96 20.34 23.89
C ILE A 6 1.01 21.36 24.50
N LYS A 7 0.13 21.96 23.67
CA LYS A 7 -0.99 22.76 24.20
C LYS A 7 -1.96 21.83 24.91
N LYS A 8 -2.32 22.20 26.14
CA LYS A 8 -3.34 21.51 26.94
C LYS A 8 -4.64 21.45 26.17
N VAL A 9 -5.23 20.27 26.06
CA VAL A 9 -6.45 20.01 25.32
C VAL A 9 -7.53 19.49 26.26
N ASP A 10 -8.74 19.93 25.97
CA ASP A 10 -9.95 19.56 26.67
C ASP A 10 -10.17 18.03 26.77
N ALA A 11 -10.84 17.65 27.84
CA ALA A 11 -10.93 16.37 28.54
C ALA A 11 -11.46 15.13 27.76
N ALA A 12 -11.30 15.01 26.45
CA ALA A 12 -11.97 13.96 25.65
C ALA A 12 -11.15 12.66 25.41
N SER A 13 -9.85 12.62 25.69
CA SER A 13 -9.06 11.39 25.50
C SER A 13 -8.02 11.19 26.59
N LYS A 14 -8.49 10.83 27.79
CA LYS A 14 -7.63 10.60 28.99
C LYS A 14 -6.92 9.25 29.01
N GLU A 15 -6.97 8.42 27.98
CA GLU A 15 -6.20 7.19 27.97
C GLU A 15 -4.85 7.42 27.28
N PRO A 16 -3.73 7.28 28.00
CA PRO A 16 -2.41 7.41 27.39
C PRO A 16 -2.17 6.31 26.34
N PHE A 17 -1.46 6.67 25.27
CA PHE A 17 -0.98 5.69 24.31
C PHE A 17 0.08 4.77 24.92
N PRO A 18 0.47 3.67 24.24
CA PRO A 18 1.44 2.69 24.78
C PRO A 18 2.78 3.28 25.24
N CYS A 19 3.10 4.50 24.82
CA CYS A 19 4.31 5.24 25.20
C CYS A 19 4.07 6.27 26.30
N GLY A 20 2.83 6.40 26.83
CA GLY A 20 2.47 7.38 27.83
C GLY A 20 2.16 8.79 27.31
N HIS A 21 2.39 9.07 26.03
CA HIS A 21 2.07 10.37 25.44
C HIS A 21 0.57 10.54 25.19
N VAL A 22 0.12 11.79 25.35
CA VAL A 22 -1.26 12.21 25.10
C VAL A 22 -1.25 13.13 23.87
N PHE A 23 -2.21 12.97 22.98
CA PHE A 23 -2.40 13.79 21.79
C PHE A 23 -3.74 14.52 21.87
N ASP A 24 -3.79 15.73 21.34
CA ASP A 24 -5.07 16.35 21.05
C ASP A 24 -5.73 15.69 19.82
N LEU A 25 -7.04 15.91 19.70
CA LEU A 25 -7.83 15.28 18.67
C LEU A 25 -7.40 15.70 17.25
N ALA A 26 -6.99 16.95 17.06
CA ALA A 26 -6.54 17.45 15.78
C ALA A 26 -5.21 16.81 15.39
N CYS A 27 -4.24 16.75 16.30
CA CYS A 27 -2.93 16.14 16.07
C CYS A 27 -3.04 14.64 15.77
N ILE A 28 -3.86 13.89 16.53
CA ILE A 28 -4.02 12.46 16.26
C ILE A 28 -4.74 12.20 14.93
N THR A 29 -5.75 13.00 14.60
CA THR A 29 -6.45 12.93 13.31
C THR A 29 -5.49 13.20 12.16
N HIS A 30 -4.70 14.26 12.25
CA HIS A 30 -3.69 14.60 11.25
C HIS A 30 -2.64 13.48 11.09
N LEU A 31 -2.18 12.88 12.17
CA LEU A 31 -1.22 11.77 12.14
C LEU A 31 -1.78 10.57 11.37
N PHE A 32 -3.06 10.21 11.59
CA PHE A 32 -3.72 9.14 10.86
C PHE A 32 -3.98 9.51 9.40
N GLN A 33 -4.38 10.74 9.10
CA GLN A 33 -4.53 11.23 7.72
C GLN A 33 -3.21 11.18 6.95
N SER A 34 -2.12 11.63 7.56
CA SER A 34 -0.79 11.58 6.95
C SER A 34 -0.35 10.15 6.68
N SER A 35 -0.62 9.21 7.60
CA SER A 35 -0.26 7.81 7.42
C SER A 35 -1.06 7.10 6.31
N VAL A 36 -2.25 7.58 5.97
CA VAL A 36 -3.01 7.08 4.81
C VAL A 36 -2.41 7.58 3.50
N ARG A 37 -1.89 8.80 3.49
CA ARG A 37 -1.29 9.44 2.29
C ARG A 37 0.12 8.98 2.03
N ASP A 38 0.92 8.84 3.10
CA ASP A 38 2.33 8.47 3.03
C ASP A 38 2.58 7.07 3.59
N ASP A 39 3.07 6.21 2.72
CA ASP A 39 3.39 4.81 3.02
C ASP A 39 4.44 4.64 4.10
N SER A 40 5.37 5.58 4.24
CA SER A 40 6.45 5.54 5.22
C SER A 40 5.95 5.79 6.65
N LEU A 41 4.82 6.50 6.78
CA LEU A 41 4.18 6.82 8.05
C LEU A 41 3.17 5.76 8.50
N TYR A 42 2.94 4.71 7.71
CA TYR A 42 2.00 3.66 8.05
C TYR A 42 2.69 2.42 8.67
N PRO A 43 2.21 1.84 9.78
CA PRO A 43 1.15 2.37 10.66
C PRO A 43 1.64 3.56 11.51
N PRO A 44 0.72 4.46 11.95
CA PRO A 44 1.08 5.61 12.79
C PRO A 44 1.80 5.18 14.06
N ARG A 45 2.88 5.90 14.40
CA ARG A 45 3.72 5.55 15.55
C ARG A 45 3.97 6.75 16.45
N CYS A 46 4.12 6.47 17.74
CA CYS A 46 4.65 7.40 18.71
C CYS A 46 5.77 6.70 19.50
N CYS A 47 6.94 7.30 19.61
CA CYS A 47 8.10 6.71 20.29
C CYS A 47 8.39 5.28 19.78
N HIS A 48 8.40 5.09 18.45
CA HIS A 48 8.58 3.81 17.77
C HIS A 48 7.50 2.74 18.04
N ARG A 49 6.48 3.03 18.84
CA ARG A 49 5.36 2.13 19.14
C ARG A 49 4.15 2.46 18.27
N ASN A 50 3.52 1.44 17.70
CA ASN A 50 2.32 1.61 16.91
C ASN A 50 1.17 2.15 17.77
N ILE A 51 0.43 3.13 17.23
CA ILE A 51 -0.77 3.65 17.86
C ILE A 51 -1.95 2.74 17.50
N PRO A 52 -2.61 2.10 18.48
CA PRO A 52 -3.74 1.23 18.20
C PRO A 52 -4.92 2.00 17.60
N PHE A 53 -5.34 1.62 16.38
CA PHE A 53 -6.47 2.26 15.72
C PHE A 53 -7.78 2.15 16.51
N THR A 54 -7.93 1.09 17.29
CA THR A 54 -9.10 0.89 18.16
C THR A 54 -9.32 2.02 19.16
N LYS A 55 -8.25 2.65 19.64
CA LYS A 55 -8.31 3.79 20.58
C LYS A 55 -8.71 5.09 19.87
N VAL A 56 -8.46 5.21 18.57
CA VAL A 56 -8.62 6.46 17.80
C VAL A 56 -9.92 6.47 16.99
N ARG A 57 -10.40 5.32 16.54
CA ARG A 57 -11.54 5.19 15.61
C ARG A 57 -12.81 5.93 16.02
N ARG A 58 -13.04 6.09 17.34
CA ARG A 58 -14.24 6.77 17.87
C ARG A 58 -14.19 8.29 17.72
N TYR A 59 -13.01 8.83 17.46
CA TYR A 59 -12.78 10.27 17.39
C TYR A 59 -12.55 10.79 15.96
N VAL A 60 -12.43 9.92 14.98
CA VAL A 60 -12.15 10.27 13.60
C VAL A 60 -13.36 10.03 12.69
N SER A 61 -13.40 10.70 11.54
CA SER A 61 -14.50 10.57 10.61
C SER A 61 -14.63 9.16 10.02
N GLN A 62 -15.84 8.79 9.61
CA GLN A 62 -16.09 7.50 8.93
C GLN A 62 -15.27 7.37 7.63
N ALA A 63 -15.06 8.47 6.92
CA ALA A 63 -14.20 8.49 5.74
C ALA A 63 -12.77 8.08 6.07
N LEU A 64 -12.16 8.69 7.11
CA LEU A 64 -10.81 8.33 7.54
C LEU A 64 -10.72 6.88 8.04
N ILE A 65 -11.77 6.37 8.71
CA ILE A 65 -11.85 4.97 9.12
C ILE A 65 -11.80 4.04 7.89
N ALA A 66 -12.58 4.37 6.86
CA ALA A 66 -12.63 3.58 5.61
C ALA A 66 -11.27 3.59 4.89
N ASP A 67 -10.67 4.77 4.76
CA ASP A 67 -9.37 4.95 4.11
C ASP A 67 -8.23 4.24 4.87
N PHE A 68 -8.20 4.35 6.20
CA PHE A 68 -7.21 3.67 7.03
C PHE A 68 -7.33 2.13 6.93
N ARG A 69 -8.57 1.60 6.91
CA ARG A 69 -8.82 0.17 6.69
C ARG A 69 -8.40 -0.28 5.30
N LEU A 70 -8.68 0.54 4.28
CA LEU A 70 -8.26 0.27 2.90
C LEU A 70 -6.73 0.22 2.81
N LYS A 71 -6.05 1.20 3.42
CA LYS A 71 -4.57 1.23 3.52
C LYS A 71 -4.01 0.00 4.21
N GLY A 72 -4.64 -0.45 5.29
CA GLY A 72 -4.26 -1.67 5.98
C GLY A 72 -4.39 -2.93 5.11
N ARG A 73 -5.45 -3.02 4.31
CA ARG A 73 -5.62 -4.11 3.33
C ARG A 73 -4.56 -4.04 2.24
N GLU A 74 -4.32 -2.86 1.69
CA GLU A 74 -3.27 -2.62 0.69
C GLU A 74 -1.90 -3.09 1.22
N LYS A 75 -1.52 -2.70 2.42
CA LYS A 75 -0.24 -3.09 3.04
C LYS A 75 -0.09 -4.60 3.27
N LYS A 76 -1.18 -5.29 3.57
CA LYS A 76 -1.19 -6.75 3.75
C LYS A 76 -1.24 -7.52 2.42
N THR A 77 -1.57 -6.85 1.32
CA THR A 77 -1.68 -7.49 0.00
C THR A 77 -0.31 -7.53 -0.66
N MET A 78 0.20 -8.71 -0.96
CA MET A 78 1.50 -8.91 -1.59
C MET A 78 1.50 -8.45 -3.06
N HIS A 79 0.62 -9.01 -3.86
CA HIS A 79 0.46 -8.67 -5.28
C HIS A 79 -0.76 -7.75 -5.43
N ARG A 80 -0.52 -6.46 -5.57
CA ARG A 80 -1.56 -5.44 -5.56
C ARG A 80 -2.04 -5.10 -6.96
N VAL A 81 -3.34 -4.85 -7.08
CA VAL A 81 -3.98 -4.29 -8.28
C VAL A 81 -4.50 -2.90 -7.94
N TYR A 82 -4.12 -1.95 -8.77
CA TYR A 82 -4.58 -0.57 -8.70
C TYR A 82 -5.47 -0.25 -9.89
N CYS A 83 -6.26 0.79 -9.78
CA CYS A 83 -7.06 1.29 -10.90
C CYS A 83 -6.15 1.64 -12.07
N SER A 84 -6.49 1.14 -13.26
CA SER A 84 -5.70 1.37 -14.46
C SER A 84 -5.85 2.80 -15.03
N SER A 85 -6.74 3.63 -14.46
CA SER A 85 -6.77 5.06 -14.77
C SER A 85 -5.61 5.78 -14.10
N PRO A 86 -4.72 6.46 -14.89
CA PRO A 86 -3.57 7.17 -14.33
C PRO A 86 -3.93 8.28 -13.34
N SER A 87 -5.09 8.92 -13.55
CA SER A 87 -5.57 9.99 -12.67
C SER A 87 -6.17 9.48 -11.36
N CYS A 88 -6.51 8.19 -11.26
CA CYS A 88 -7.16 7.61 -10.10
C CYS A 88 -6.21 6.76 -9.26
N ASN A 89 -5.56 5.79 -9.86
CA ASN A 89 -4.58 4.86 -9.27
C ASN A 89 -4.97 4.29 -7.88
N ARG A 90 -6.28 4.15 -7.60
CA ARG A 90 -6.78 3.66 -6.31
C ARG A 90 -6.53 2.16 -6.18
N PHE A 91 -6.16 1.71 -4.98
CA PHE A 91 -6.02 0.28 -4.69
C PHE A 91 -7.37 -0.44 -4.79
N LEU A 92 -7.41 -1.53 -5.57
CA LEU A 92 -8.61 -2.31 -5.84
C LEU A 92 -8.61 -3.67 -5.14
N GLY A 93 -7.46 -4.30 -5.00
CA GLY A 93 -7.37 -5.61 -4.38
C GLY A 93 -6.12 -6.40 -4.75
N ALA A 94 -6.18 -7.73 -4.56
CA ALA A 94 -5.09 -8.64 -4.87
C ALA A 94 -5.07 -9.07 -6.34
N LEU A 95 -3.88 -9.33 -6.87
CA LEU A 95 -3.71 -9.93 -8.18
C LEU A 95 -4.29 -11.36 -8.21
N HIS A 96 -5.06 -11.68 -9.23
CA HIS A 96 -5.59 -13.02 -9.46
C HIS A 96 -4.71 -13.80 -10.43
N GLN A 97 -4.03 -14.81 -9.93
CA GLN A 97 -3.16 -15.68 -10.75
C GLN A 97 -3.93 -16.89 -11.36
N LYS A 98 -5.08 -17.26 -10.78
CA LYS A 98 -5.88 -18.39 -11.25
C LYS A 98 -6.68 -18.06 -12.51
N SER A 99 -7.13 -19.11 -13.22
CA SER A 99 -7.81 -19.04 -14.53
C SER A 99 -9.12 -18.24 -14.54
N SER A 100 -9.76 -18.04 -13.39
CA SER A 100 -10.95 -17.20 -13.30
C SER A 100 -10.56 -15.72 -13.35
N ARG A 101 -10.98 -15.03 -14.40
CA ARG A 101 -10.77 -13.60 -14.55
C ARG A 101 -11.51 -12.84 -13.45
N LYS A 102 -10.80 -12.12 -12.61
CA LYS A 102 -11.41 -11.13 -11.74
C LYS A 102 -11.26 -9.75 -12.35
N VAL A 103 -12.38 -9.09 -12.59
CA VAL A 103 -12.42 -7.69 -12.98
C VAL A 103 -12.77 -6.89 -11.75
N TYR A 104 -12.08 -5.79 -11.54
CA TYR A 104 -12.32 -4.84 -10.47
C TYR A 104 -13.00 -3.59 -11.02
N ASP A 105 -14.16 -3.24 -10.51
CA ASP A 105 -14.79 -1.94 -10.71
C ASP A 105 -14.16 -0.95 -9.73
N CYS A 106 -13.78 0.24 -10.23
CA CYS A 106 -13.20 1.25 -9.37
C CYS A 106 -14.27 1.86 -8.47
N PRO A 107 -14.11 1.82 -7.13
CA PRO A 107 -15.11 2.37 -6.21
C PRO A 107 -15.01 3.89 -6.01
N ALA A 108 -14.11 4.58 -6.70
CA ALA A 108 -13.99 6.03 -6.60
C ALA A 108 -15.15 6.71 -7.30
N PRO A 109 -15.83 7.69 -6.67
CA PRO A 109 -17.04 8.32 -7.22
C PRO A 109 -16.85 8.97 -8.58
N SER A 110 -15.62 9.45 -8.86
CA SER A 110 -15.26 10.12 -10.12
C SER A 110 -14.61 9.18 -11.14
N CYS A 111 -14.63 7.86 -10.92
CA CYS A 111 -13.92 6.91 -11.75
C CYS A 111 -14.77 5.68 -12.03
N SER A 112 -15.17 5.49 -13.28
CA SER A 112 -15.91 4.31 -13.77
C SER A 112 -15.00 3.25 -14.40
N THR A 113 -13.68 3.32 -14.17
CA THR A 113 -12.70 2.43 -14.82
C THR A 113 -12.81 1.03 -14.25
N ARG A 114 -12.84 0.04 -15.15
CA ARG A 114 -12.74 -1.37 -14.83
C ARG A 114 -11.31 -1.84 -15.09
N THR A 115 -10.76 -2.62 -14.18
CA THR A 115 -9.36 -3.09 -14.25
C THR A 115 -9.31 -4.60 -14.17
N CYS A 116 -8.58 -5.21 -15.08
CA CYS A 116 -8.34 -6.65 -15.05
C CYS A 116 -7.42 -7.00 -13.87
N GLY A 117 -7.88 -7.89 -13.00
CA GLY A 117 -7.12 -8.35 -11.84
C GLY A 117 -5.94 -9.28 -12.17
N LYS A 118 -5.74 -9.64 -13.43
CA LYS A 118 -4.64 -10.49 -13.89
C LYS A 118 -3.53 -9.68 -14.56
N CYS A 119 -3.85 -8.91 -15.60
CA CYS A 119 -2.85 -8.09 -16.33
C CYS A 119 -2.76 -6.64 -15.86
N ARG A 120 -3.68 -6.18 -15.00
CA ARG A 120 -3.75 -4.81 -14.45
C ARG A 120 -4.10 -3.73 -15.48
N THR A 121 -4.40 -4.09 -16.72
CA THR A 121 -4.82 -3.13 -17.75
C THR A 121 -6.30 -2.80 -17.64
N LYS A 122 -6.71 -1.73 -18.33
CA LYS A 122 -8.12 -1.36 -18.45
C LYS A 122 -8.92 -2.50 -19.07
N TYR A 123 -10.10 -2.78 -18.52
CA TYR A 123 -11.02 -3.78 -19.04
C TYR A 123 -12.22 -3.08 -19.69
N GLU A 124 -12.36 -3.22 -20.99
CA GLU A 124 -13.39 -2.53 -21.77
C GLU A 124 -14.70 -3.31 -21.95
N GLY A 125 -14.78 -4.51 -21.38
CA GLY A 125 -16.06 -5.07 -20.95
C GLY A 125 -16.89 -5.84 -21.97
N VAL A 126 -16.38 -6.19 -23.16
CA VAL A 126 -17.14 -7.08 -24.08
C VAL A 126 -16.19 -8.12 -24.68
N GLY A 127 -16.42 -9.40 -24.40
CA GLY A 127 -15.73 -10.51 -25.04
C GLY A 127 -14.44 -10.99 -24.36
N ASN A 128 -13.60 -11.63 -25.15
CA ASN A 128 -12.34 -12.19 -24.69
C ASN A 128 -11.29 -11.09 -24.48
N HIS A 129 -11.13 -10.67 -23.21
CA HIS A 129 -10.01 -9.82 -22.84
C HIS A 129 -8.71 -10.63 -22.95
N ASN A 130 -7.88 -10.30 -23.94
CA ASN A 130 -6.55 -10.88 -24.05
C ASN A 130 -5.61 -10.21 -23.04
N CYS A 131 -5.20 -10.96 -22.01
CA CYS A 131 -4.27 -10.48 -21.00
C CYS A 131 -2.85 -10.44 -21.58
N VAL A 132 -2.59 -9.48 -22.44
CA VAL A 132 -1.24 -9.24 -22.98
C VAL A 132 -0.51 -8.29 -22.03
N ILE A 133 0.76 -8.56 -21.81
CA ILE A 133 1.66 -7.61 -21.15
C ILE A 133 1.87 -6.47 -22.14
N ASP A 134 1.67 -5.22 -21.72
CA ASP A 134 1.91 -4.07 -22.60
C ASP A 134 3.39 -3.98 -22.99
N ALA A 135 3.66 -3.38 -24.14
CA ALA A 135 5.01 -3.32 -24.72
C ALA A 135 6.01 -2.62 -23.78
N ALA A 136 5.58 -1.59 -23.06
CA ALA A 136 6.46 -0.88 -22.12
C ALA A 136 6.84 -1.78 -20.92
N THR A 137 5.87 -2.50 -20.37
CA THR A 137 6.14 -3.50 -19.32
C THR A 137 7.07 -4.60 -19.83
N GLN A 138 6.89 -5.08 -21.06
CA GLN A 138 7.76 -6.09 -21.64
C GLN A 138 9.20 -5.58 -21.79
N GLN A 139 9.41 -4.37 -22.27
CA GLN A 139 10.74 -3.75 -22.35
C GLN A 139 11.45 -3.69 -20.98
N VAL A 140 10.73 -3.31 -19.93
CA VAL A 140 11.29 -3.30 -18.56
C VAL A 140 11.70 -4.71 -18.14
N LEU A 141 10.92 -5.72 -18.48
CA LEU A 141 11.23 -7.11 -18.16
C LEU A 141 12.47 -7.61 -18.93
N ASP A 142 12.60 -7.23 -20.18
CA ASP A 142 13.75 -7.59 -21.04
C ASP A 142 15.03 -6.94 -20.49
N ILE A 143 14.98 -5.66 -20.13
CA ILE A 143 16.08 -4.95 -19.46
C ILE A 143 16.46 -5.63 -18.15
N ALA A 144 15.47 -5.93 -17.31
CA ALA A 144 15.68 -6.59 -16.02
C ALA A 144 16.36 -7.95 -16.19
N GLN A 145 15.97 -8.72 -17.19
CA GLN A 145 16.57 -10.00 -17.52
C GLN A 145 18.01 -9.82 -18.01
N ALA A 146 18.24 -8.91 -18.95
CA ALA A 146 19.58 -8.61 -19.46
C ALA A 146 20.53 -8.10 -18.39
N SER A 147 20.03 -7.27 -17.46
CA SER A 147 20.79 -6.72 -16.32
C SER A 147 20.92 -7.70 -15.14
N GLY A 148 20.35 -8.89 -15.24
CA GLY A 148 20.42 -9.90 -14.18
C GLY A 148 19.61 -9.57 -12.93
N TRP A 149 18.63 -8.66 -13.01
CA TRP A 149 17.77 -8.33 -11.86
C TRP A 149 16.93 -9.53 -11.42
N ALA A 150 16.71 -9.64 -10.12
CA ALA A 150 15.87 -10.69 -9.55
C ALA A 150 14.44 -10.18 -9.26
N ARG A 151 13.47 -11.09 -9.28
CA ARG A 151 12.11 -10.80 -8.81
C ARG A 151 11.93 -11.32 -7.40
N CYS A 152 11.41 -10.46 -6.53
CA CYS A 152 10.99 -10.91 -5.21
C CYS A 152 9.91 -12.01 -5.35
N PRO A 153 10.10 -13.18 -4.74
CA PRO A 153 9.12 -14.28 -4.82
C PRO A 153 7.78 -13.93 -4.13
N GLY A 154 7.82 -12.99 -3.16
CA GLY A 154 6.61 -12.58 -2.45
C GLY A 154 5.76 -11.55 -3.19
N CYS A 155 6.36 -10.49 -3.74
CA CYS A 155 5.61 -9.37 -4.35
C CYS A 155 5.93 -9.13 -5.82
N SER A 156 6.81 -9.93 -6.45
CA SER A 156 7.27 -9.82 -7.84
C SER A 156 7.94 -8.48 -8.19
N HIS A 157 8.35 -7.71 -7.17
CA HIS A 157 9.09 -6.47 -7.39
C HIS A 157 10.47 -6.78 -7.98
N LEU A 158 10.85 -6.03 -9.01
CA LEU A 158 12.19 -6.13 -9.59
C LEU A 158 13.20 -5.50 -8.64
N ILE A 159 14.30 -6.18 -8.42
CA ILE A 159 15.35 -5.79 -7.49
C ILE A 159 16.68 -5.87 -8.21
N GLU A 160 17.38 -4.76 -8.23
CA GLU A 160 18.78 -4.68 -8.64
C GLU A 160 19.67 -4.89 -7.41
N LYS A 161 20.71 -5.69 -7.56
CA LYS A 161 21.74 -5.87 -6.55
C LYS A 161 23.03 -5.20 -7.03
N ILE A 162 23.42 -4.15 -6.35
CA ILE A 162 24.65 -3.40 -6.69
C ILE A 162 25.88 -4.09 -6.08
N ALA A 163 25.80 -4.49 -4.80
CA ALA A 163 26.87 -5.15 -4.07
C ALA A 163 26.33 -5.91 -2.83
N GLY A 164 27.16 -6.66 -2.16
CA GLY A 164 26.83 -7.34 -0.90
C GLY A 164 26.46 -8.81 -1.05
N CYS A 165 25.93 -9.41 0.02
CA CYS A 165 25.56 -10.83 0.06
C CYS A 165 24.30 -11.12 -0.78
N ASN A 166 24.06 -12.39 -1.09
CA ASN A 166 22.88 -12.80 -1.85
C ASN A 166 21.60 -12.84 -1.02
N HIS A 167 21.74 -12.85 0.30
CA HIS A 167 20.60 -12.83 1.20
C HIS A 167 19.92 -11.45 1.20
N MET A 168 18.71 -11.36 0.67
CA MET A 168 17.99 -10.11 0.43
C MET A 168 16.69 -10.08 1.22
N ILE A 169 16.35 -8.90 1.72
CA ILE A 169 15.05 -8.61 2.32
C ILE A 169 14.35 -7.59 1.46
N CYS A 170 13.27 -8.01 0.79
CA CYS A 170 12.45 -7.10 0.01
C CYS A 170 11.69 -6.12 0.91
N ARG A 171 11.35 -4.93 0.40
CA ARG A 171 10.45 -3.97 1.11
C ARG A 171 9.10 -4.56 1.49
N CYS A 172 8.65 -5.66 0.90
CA CYS A 172 7.45 -6.37 1.32
C CYS A 172 7.69 -7.27 2.54
N GLY A 173 8.92 -7.38 3.04
CA GLY A 173 9.33 -8.23 4.15
C GLY A 173 9.73 -9.65 3.74
N THR A 174 9.58 -10.04 2.47
CA THR A 174 10.00 -11.37 2.01
C THR A 174 11.52 -11.46 1.95
N THR A 175 12.04 -12.49 2.57
CA THR A 175 13.46 -12.85 2.55
C THR A 175 13.70 -13.89 1.45
N PHE A 176 14.74 -13.74 0.65
CA PHE A 176 15.07 -14.66 -0.43
C PHE A 176 16.58 -14.57 -0.79
N ASP A 177 17.09 -15.57 -1.48
CA ASP A 177 18.43 -15.56 -2.03
C ASP A 177 18.42 -15.01 -3.47
N TYR A 178 19.24 -14.01 -3.74
CA TYR A 178 19.30 -13.33 -5.04
C TYR A 178 19.86 -14.21 -6.16
N ALA A 179 20.68 -15.19 -5.83
CA ALA A 179 21.27 -16.12 -6.79
C ALA A 179 20.31 -17.24 -7.19
N CYS A 180 19.33 -17.58 -6.33
CA CYS A 180 18.30 -18.57 -6.61
C CYS A 180 17.12 -17.88 -7.35
N LYS A 181 17.32 -17.60 -8.65
CA LYS A 181 16.33 -16.93 -9.50
C LYS A 181 15.19 -17.87 -9.90
#